data_bc2c813f3bbf2c4bb409cd18bd740f7f
#
_entry.id   bc2c813f3bbf2c4bb409cd18bd740f7f
#
_cell.length_a   1.000
_cell.length_b   1.000
_cell.length_c   1.000
_cell.angle_alpha   90.00
_cell.angle_beta   90.00
_cell.angle_gamma   90.00
#
_symmetry.space_group_name_H-M   'P 1'
#
loop_
_entity.id
_entity.type
_entity.pdbx_description
1 polymer ?
#
loop_
_entity_poly.entity_id
_entity_poly.type
_entity_poly.pdbx_seq_one_letter_code
_entity_poly.pdbx_strand_id
1 'polypeptide(L)'
;MSKALLIMAHGSRSETANDEFRALVERVSEAAHANGQEYAAVIPCFLELARPSLIEAIQQIEHQPVETVQLYPLFFNKGKHVGRDIPAQIEEARERFPDLDITLLDYFGNSEGLAELVLAHVGSQGE
;
A
#
# COMPACT_ATOMS: atom_id res chain seq x y z
N MET A 1 9.87 -14.77 -9.90
CA MET A 1 9.92 -14.48 -8.46
C MET A 1 8.58 -13.95 -7.98
N SER A 2 8.11 -14.48 -6.88
CA SER A 2 6.82 -14.08 -6.33
C SER A 2 6.95 -12.84 -5.48
N LYS A 3 6.05 -11.88 -5.68
CA LYS A 3 6.04 -10.67 -4.88
C LYS A 3 4.62 -10.34 -4.42
N ALA A 4 4.54 -9.66 -3.29
CA ALA A 4 3.30 -9.16 -2.73
C ALA A 4 3.37 -7.64 -2.69
N LEU A 5 2.23 -7.01 -2.93
CA LEU A 5 2.10 -5.56 -2.85
C LEU A 5 1.23 -5.22 -1.64
N LEU A 6 1.80 -4.48 -0.72
CA LEU A 6 1.07 -3.96 0.43
C LEU A 6 0.87 -2.47 0.22
N ILE A 7 -0.37 -2.02 0.26
CA ILE A 7 -0.69 -0.62 0.09
C ILE A 7 -1.08 -0.08 1.47
N MET A 8 -0.36 0.94 1.94
CA MET A 8 -0.54 1.46 3.28
C MET A 8 -1.24 2.82 3.27
N ALA A 9 -2.30 2.92 4.06
CA ALA A 9 -2.93 4.19 4.38
C ALA A 9 -2.56 4.59 5.80
N HIS A 10 -2.85 5.84 6.16
CA HIS A 10 -2.60 6.30 7.53
C HIS A 10 -3.43 5.50 8.55
N GLY A 11 -4.68 5.28 8.23
CA GLY A 11 -5.63 4.70 9.16
C GLY A 11 -6.51 5.79 9.77
N SER A 12 -7.74 5.44 10.07
CA SER A 12 -8.74 6.36 10.58
C SER A 12 -9.51 5.71 11.71
N ARG A 13 -10.04 6.51 12.60
CA ARG A 13 -10.99 6.03 13.61
C ARG A 13 -12.36 5.77 12.99
N SER A 14 -12.59 6.29 11.78
CA SER A 14 -13.82 6.03 11.03
C SER A 14 -13.68 4.73 10.27
N GLU A 15 -14.45 3.73 10.65
CA GLU A 15 -14.40 2.43 9.96
C GLU A 15 -14.89 2.57 8.52
N THR A 16 -15.83 3.50 8.27
CA THR A 16 -16.26 3.77 6.90
C THR A 16 -15.10 4.20 6.01
N ALA A 17 -14.25 5.10 6.53
CA ALA A 17 -13.08 5.55 5.76
C ALA A 17 -12.10 4.40 5.52
N ASN A 18 -11.88 3.56 6.53
CA ASN A 18 -11.00 2.41 6.38
C ASN A 18 -11.54 1.42 5.35
N ASP A 19 -12.86 1.22 5.35
CA ASP A 19 -13.50 0.31 4.38
C ASP A 19 -13.41 0.85 2.96
N GLU A 20 -13.53 2.17 2.78
CA GLU A 20 -13.33 2.77 1.45
C GLU A 20 -11.92 2.51 0.94
N PHE A 21 -10.94 2.62 1.81
CA PHE A 21 -9.56 2.33 1.44
C PHE A 21 -9.39 0.85 1.08
N ARG A 22 -9.96 -0.05 1.88
CA ARG A 22 -9.87 -1.49 1.59
C ARG A 22 -10.49 -1.82 0.23
N ALA A 23 -11.62 -1.18 -0.09
CA ALA A 23 -12.26 -1.37 -1.39
C ALA A 23 -11.39 -0.84 -2.53
N LEU A 24 -10.68 0.27 -2.31
CA LEU A 24 -9.75 0.78 -3.32
C LEU A 24 -8.64 -0.22 -3.59
N VAL A 25 -8.07 -0.80 -2.52
CA VAL A 25 -6.99 -1.78 -2.68
C VAL A 25 -7.49 -2.99 -3.47
N GLU A 26 -8.72 -3.43 -3.23
CA GLU A 26 -9.31 -4.53 -3.98
C GLU A 26 -9.42 -4.19 -5.47
N ARG A 27 -9.82 -2.95 -5.79
CA ARG A 27 -9.86 -2.50 -7.19
C ARG A 27 -8.46 -2.45 -7.82
N VAL A 28 -7.45 -2.08 -7.03
CA VAL A 28 -6.07 -2.10 -7.52
C VAL A 28 -5.65 -3.54 -7.83
N SER A 29 -6.02 -4.48 -6.96
CA SER A 29 -5.72 -5.89 -7.19
C SER A 29 -6.35 -6.38 -8.49
N GLU A 30 -7.62 -6.04 -8.73
CA GLU A 30 -8.32 -6.44 -9.95
C GLU A 30 -7.67 -5.80 -11.18
N ALA A 31 -7.29 -4.52 -11.08
CA ALA A 31 -6.65 -3.84 -12.19
C ALA A 31 -5.28 -4.44 -12.51
N ALA A 32 -4.53 -4.81 -11.49
CA ALA A 32 -3.23 -5.44 -11.69
C ALA A 32 -3.38 -6.76 -12.43
N HIS A 33 -4.36 -7.57 -12.02
CA HIS A 33 -4.63 -8.84 -12.69
C HIS A 33 -5.02 -8.61 -14.15
N ALA A 34 -5.91 -7.65 -14.40
CA ALA A 34 -6.39 -7.35 -15.75
C ALA A 34 -5.26 -6.85 -16.65
N ASN A 35 -4.27 -6.16 -16.08
CA ASN A 35 -3.14 -5.62 -16.84
C ASN A 35 -1.96 -6.57 -16.96
N GLY A 36 -2.10 -7.80 -16.45
CA GLY A 36 -1.04 -8.79 -16.52
C GLY A 36 0.08 -8.58 -15.51
N GLN A 37 -0.12 -7.68 -14.55
CA GLN A 37 0.83 -7.51 -13.46
C GLN A 37 0.56 -8.57 -12.41
N GLU A 38 1.53 -9.44 -12.20
CA GLU A 38 1.31 -10.59 -11.34
C GLU A 38 1.87 -10.37 -9.95
N TYR A 39 0.96 -10.34 -8.98
CA TYR A 39 1.31 -10.32 -7.57
C TYR A 39 0.69 -11.54 -6.91
N ALA A 40 1.43 -12.15 -5.99
CA ALA A 40 0.87 -13.23 -5.18
C ALA A 40 -0.26 -12.73 -4.30
N ALA A 41 -0.17 -11.46 -3.88
CA ALA A 41 -1.20 -10.83 -3.07
C ALA A 41 -1.10 -9.32 -3.21
N VAL A 42 -2.25 -8.64 -3.16
CA VAL A 42 -2.33 -7.17 -3.08
C VAL A 42 -3.25 -6.89 -1.91
N ILE A 43 -2.70 -6.42 -0.81
CA ILE A 43 -3.48 -6.28 0.43
C ILE A 43 -3.26 -4.91 1.08
N PRO A 44 -4.28 -4.44 1.84
CA PRO A 44 -4.15 -3.18 2.55
C PRO A 44 -3.44 -3.35 3.88
N CYS A 45 -2.78 -2.29 4.33
CA CYS A 45 -2.33 -2.20 5.70
C CYS A 45 -2.42 -0.75 6.14
N PHE A 46 -2.24 -0.51 7.45
CA PHE A 46 -2.42 0.82 8.01
C PHE A 46 -1.24 1.18 8.89
N LEU A 47 -0.87 2.45 8.84
CA LEU A 47 0.21 2.96 9.68
C LEU A 47 -0.17 2.89 11.16
N GLU A 48 -1.42 3.26 11.46
CA GLU A 48 -1.95 3.23 12.82
C GLU A 48 -3.48 3.27 12.77
N LEU A 49 -4.11 3.16 13.92
CA LEU A 49 -5.56 3.35 14.12
C LEU A 49 -6.47 2.29 13.51
N ALA A 50 -5.97 1.44 12.66
CA ALA A 50 -6.77 0.38 12.02
C ALA A 50 -5.89 -0.82 11.75
N ARG A 51 -6.50 -1.95 11.44
CA ARG A 51 -5.79 -3.20 11.19
C ARG A 51 -6.05 -3.71 9.79
N PRO A 52 -5.11 -4.41 9.18
CA PRO A 52 -3.86 -4.88 9.77
C PRO A 52 -2.77 -3.81 9.76
N SER A 53 -1.82 -3.93 10.69
CA SER A 53 -0.56 -3.19 10.62
C SER A 53 0.32 -3.81 9.55
N LEU A 54 1.50 -3.20 9.31
CA LEU A 54 2.46 -3.77 8.36
C LEU A 54 2.86 -5.19 8.77
N ILE A 55 3.20 -5.38 10.04
CA ILE A 55 3.60 -6.70 10.53
C ILE A 55 2.46 -7.71 10.37
N GLU A 56 1.24 -7.31 10.72
CA GLU A 56 0.09 -8.21 10.61
C GLU A 56 -0.20 -8.56 9.15
N ALA A 57 -0.03 -7.60 8.25
CA ALA A 57 -0.24 -7.86 6.83
C ALA A 57 0.78 -8.86 6.29
N ILE A 58 2.04 -8.72 6.70
CA ILE A 58 3.07 -9.68 6.30
C ILE A 58 2.75 -11.06 6.86
N GLN A 59 2.25 -11.14 8.09
CA GLN A 59 1.85 -12.42 8.68
C GLN A 59 0.78 -13.13 7.86
N GLN A 60 -0.11 -12.38 7.22
CA GLN A 60 -1.16 -12.97 6.38
C GLN A 60 -0.60 -13.72 5.18
N ILE A 61 0.57 -13.33 4.72
CA ILE A 61 1.15 -13.89 3.48
C ILE A 61 2.43 -14.68 3.72
N GLU A 62 2.88 -14.80 4.97
CA GLU A 62 4.18 -15.44 5.24
C GLU A 62 4.20 -16.93 4.89
N HIS A 63 3.04 -17.56 4.80
CA HIS A 63 2.94 -18.97 4.41
C HIS A 63 2.87 -19.18 2.90
N GLN A 64 2.77 -18.10 2.13
CA GLN A 64 2.76 -18.17 0.69
C GLN A 64 4.20 -18.09 0.17
N PRO A 65 4.47 -18.61 -1.04
CA PRO A 65 5.83 -18.56 -1.59
C PRO A 65 6.16 -17.15 -2.12
N VAL A 66 6.19 -16.17 -1.22
CA VAL A 66 6.50 -14.79 -1.54
C VAL A 66 7.94 -14.49 -1.13
N GLU A 67 8.72 -13.92 -2.03
CA GLU A 67 10.12 -13.58 -1.78
C GLU A 67 10.31 -12.09 -1.53
N THR A 68 9.49 -11.26 -2.18
CA THR A 68 9.60 -9.81 -2.09
C THR A 68 8.27 -9.22 -1.65
N VAL A 69 8.34 -8.31 -0.68
CA VAL A 69 7.20 -7.52 -0.24
C VAL A 69 7.48 -6.08 -0.62
N GLN A 70 6.61 -5.50 -1.44
CA GLN A 70 6.69 -4.08 -1.78
C GLN A 70 5.68 -3.32 -0.94
N LEU A 71 6.13 -2.30 -0.23
CA LEU A 71 5.23 -1.43 0.53
C LEU A 71 5.05 -0.12 -0.19
N TYR A 72 3.81 0.19 -0.54
CA TYR A 72 3.45 1.40 -1.26
C TYR A 72 2.67 2.34 -0.35
N PRO A 73 3.25 3.51 0.03
CA PRO A 73 2.53 4.47 0.87
C PRO A 73 1.52 5.27 0.05
N LEU A 74 0.23 5.09 0.33
CA LEU A 74 -0.81 5.85 -0.34
C LEU A 74 -1.06 7.13 0.44
N PHE A 75 -0.09 8.04 0.38
CA PHE A 75 -0.07 9.31 1.09
C PHE A 75 0.16 10.43 0.07
N PHE A 76 -0.49 11.56 0.28
CA PHE A 76 -0.29 12.70 -0.61
C PHE A 76 1.00 13.44 -0.33
N ASN A 77 1.39 13.52 0.93
CA ASN A 77 2.55 14.31 1.35
C ASN A 77 3.59 13.42 2.01
N LYS A 78 4.86 13.78 1.84
CA LYS A 78 5.92 13.02 2.46
C LYS A 78 5.86 13.13 3.99
N GLY A 79 5.93 14.35 4.52
CA GLY A 79 5.79 14.60 5.94
C GLY A 79 6.57 13.66 6.84
N LYS A 80 6.24 13.71 8.12
CA LYS A 80 6.88 12.89 9.14
C LYS A 80 6.55 11.40 8.99
N HIS A 81 5.31 11.09 8.57
CA HIS A 81 4.90 9.69 8.46
C HIS A 81 5.69 8.94 7.39
N VAL A 82 5.76 9.50 6.18
CA VAL A 82 6.49 8.87 5.09
C VAL A 82 8.00 8.95 5.33
N GLY A 83 8.45 10.08 5.87
CA GLY A 83 9.89 10.32 6.04
C GLY A 83 10.52 9.61 7.22
N ARG A 84 9.75 9.24 8.24
CA ARG A 84 10.30 8.68 9.47
C ARG A 84 9.56 7.46 9.97
N ASP A 85 8.22 7.55 10.09
CA ASP A 85 7.45 6.48 10.75
C ASP A 85 7.40 5.21 9.90
N ILE A 86 7.21 5.34 8.59
CA ILE A 86 7.16 4.18 7.71
C ILE A 86 8.52 3.48 7.63
N PRO A 87 9.65 4.19 7.43
CA PRO A 87 10.95 3.53 7.46
C PRO A 87 11.22 2.79 8.77
N ALA A 88 10.77 3.33 9.91
CA ALA A 88 10.95 2.67 11.19
C ALA A 88 10.17 1.36 11.25
N GLN A 89 8.94 1.35 10.75
CA GLN A 89 8.15 0.12 10.70
C GLN A 89 8.76 -0.91 9.76
N ILE A 90 9.35 -0.46 8.66
CA ILE A 90 10.02 -1.36 7.72
C ILE A 90 11.22 -2.02 8.37
N GLU A 91 12.00 -1.26 9.15
CA GLU A 91 13.14 -1.84 9.85
C GLU A 91 12.69 -2.91 10.84
N GLU A 92 11.62 -2.65 11.57
CA GLU A 92 11.06 -3.65 12.47
C GLU A 92 10.62 -4.90 11.71
N ALA A 93 9.97 -4.71 10.56
CA ALA A 93 9.52 -5.83 9.75
C ALA A 93 10.69 -6.65 9.21
N ARG A 94 11.77 -5.99 8.80
CA ARG A 94 12.96 -6.68 8.31
C ARG A 94 13.59 -7.53 9.40
N GLU A 95 13.57 -7.06 10.63
CA GLU A 95 14.09 -7.85 11.75
C GLU A 95 13.23 -9.08 12.05
N ARG A 96 11.91 -8.92 11.90
CA ARG A 96 10.98 -10.01 12.19
C ARG A 96 10.89 -11.04 11.06
N PHE A 97 11.13 -10.61 9.81
CA PHE A 97 11.02 -11.47 8.64
C PHE A 97 12.29 -11.39 7.80
N PRO A 98 13.42 -11.90 8.34
CA PRO A 98 14.71 -11.70 7.68
C PRO A 98 14.84 -12.40 6.32
N ASP A 99 13.97 -13.35 6.03
CA ASP A 99 14.02 -14.06 4.74
C ASP A 99 13.27 -13.34 3.63
N LEU A 100 12.52 -12.29 3.96
CA LEU A 100 11.79 -11.51 2.98
C LEU A 100 12.59 -10.28 2.55
N ASP A 101 12.53 -9.98 1.25
CA ASP A 101 13.09 -8.75 0.72
C ASP A 101 11.98 -7.70 0.77
N ILE A 102 12.06 -6.78 1.73
CA ILE A 102 11.03 -5.75 1.94
C ILE A 102 11.50 -4.44 1.33
N THR A 103 10.79 -3.95 0.32
CA THR A 103 11.15 -2.76 -0.42
C THR A 103 10.11 -1.67 -0.18
N LEU A 104 10.58 -0.47 0.15
CA LEU A 104 9.71 0.70 0.27
C LEU A 104 9.65 1.39 -1.09
N LEU A 105 8.44 1.51 -1.63
CA LEU A 105 8.22 2.25 -2.88
C LEU A 105 7.98 3.72 -2.57
N ASP A 106 8.09 4.57 -3.61
CA ASP A 106 7.83 5.99 -3.46
C ASP A 106 6.34 6.23 -3.20
N TYR A 107 6.02 7.28 -2.47
CA TYR A 107 4.64 7.53 -2.05
C TYR A 107 3.80 8.10 -3.20
N PHE A 108 2.48 7.91 -3.09
CA PHE A 108 1.52 8.24 -4.14
C PHE A 108 1.57 9.70 -4.56
N GLY A 109 1.69 10.62 -3.59
CA GLY A 109 1.68 12.06 -3.90
C GLY A 109 2.83 12.52 -4.78
N ASN A 110 3.89 11.71 -4.90
CA ASN A 110 5.01 12.01 -5.78
C ASN A 110 4.88 11.35 -7.15
N SER A 111 3.72 10.80 -7.48
CA SER A 111 3.49 10.14 -8.76
C SER A 111 3.47 11.16 -9.89
N GLU A 112 4.17 10.85 -10.98
CA GLU A 112 4.25 11.76 -12.13
C GLU A 112 2.91 11.97 -12.80
N GLY A 113 2.02 10.98 -12.76
CA GLY A 113 0.71 11.06 -13.42
C GLY A 113 -0.39 11.68 -12.58
N LEU A 114 -0.08 12.13 -11.36
CA LEU A 114 -1.12 12.58 -10.44
C LEU A 114 -1.85 13.83 -10.91
N ALA A 115 -1.12 14.81 -11.44
CA ALA A 115 -1.74 16.04 -11.92
C ALA A 115 -2.72 15.76 -13.06
N GLU A 116 -2.31 14.92 -13.99
CA GLU A 116 -3.16 14.53 -15.12
C GLU A 116 -4.40 13.78 -14.65
N LEU A 117 -4.23 12.91 -13.65
CA LEU A 117 -5.36 12.18 -13.08
C LEU A 117 -6.36 13.13 -12.44
N VAL A 118 -5.87 14.13 -11.71
CA VAL A 118 -6.75 15.13 -11.09
C VAL A 118 -7.54 15.87 -12.16
N LEU A 119 -6.86 16.33 -13.22
CA LEU A 119 -7.54 17.06 -14.28
C LEU A 119 -8.55 16.18 -15.03
N ALA A 120 -8.21 14.94 -15.30
CA ALA A 120 -9.12 14.02 -15.97
C ALA A 120 -10.36 13.76 -15.12
N HIS A 121 -10.18 13.59 -13.83
CA HIS A 121 -11.30 13.31 -12.94
C HIS A 121 -12.22 14.53 -12.81
N VAL A 122 -11.63 15.72 -12.70
CA VAL A 122 -12.42 16.95 -12.68
C VAL A 122 -13.23 17.10 -13.97
N GLY A 123 -12.57 16.88 -15.12
CA GLY A 123 -13.23 17.00 -16.41
C GLY A 123 -14.35 16.01 -16.64
N SER A 124 -14.26 14.83 -16.03
CA SER A 124 -15.29 13.82 -16.18
C SER A 124 -16.58 14.16 -15.42
N GLN A 125 -16.52 15.12 -14.50
CA GLN A 125 -17.66 15.45 -13.64
C GLN A 125 -18.52 16.58 -14.19
N GLY A 126 -18.16 17.12 -15.34
CA GLY A 126 -19.07 18.04 -15.93
C GLY A 126 -18.44 19.23 -16.58
N GLU A 127 -19.18 20.00 -17.10
CA GLU A 127 -19.01 21.07 -17.99
C GLU A 127 -18.32 22.25 -17.69
#